data_cec6c667ca6fc69a43fe05fdee7dbf1d
#
_entry.id   cec6c667ca6fc69a43fe05fdee7dbf1d
#
_cell.length_a   1.000
_cell.length_b   1.000
_cell.length_c   1.000
_cell.angle_alpha   90.00
_cell.angle_beta   90.00
_cell.angle_gamma   90.00
#
_symmetry.space_group_name_H-M   'P 1'
#
loop_
_entity.id
_entity.type
_entity.pdbx_description
1 polymer ?
#
loop_
_entity_poly.entity_id
_entity_poly.type
_entity_poly.pdbx_seq_one_letter_code
_entity_poly.pdbx_strand_id
1 'polypeptide(L)'
;MDPVEPPVVEHGPVDKTFRLFQPDQIFLVPPSLDEWLPQDHLARFIADLVDEHLDLSAFHADYTERRGAPPFDPRLMVRVLLLGYTTGVRSSRKLEEACWDKVAFRWLAGGQAPAYRAIAKFRKRHLSALGHLFVQALELCQAAGMVSLGKVALDGTKVRANASRRKAMSYARMSEKQKILAAEVSDLLAEAEKVDNDEDAKFGKDNSGYGLPDELAHREGRLAKITQAKAALEEQAQERAAAEAAERARAAGKDEDTIAQRAAAAADRAVPKPRAQRNFTDPDSRIMKTADGSFAQCFNAQAVVDADHQVIIATELNNCAADSQSFTPMMEQARRNTGRVPTQALADAGYCSQANLEAAAKLTARDGTEFLIAPGRLGRDESVPPAPRGRIPKDLTLKQLMARKLRTKAGKAGYARRKAIVEPVFGQIATLQGKHVLLRGLDNARSEWDLPQPPQTPPTPRSHRPGKPPNGHLRPQGRQPRTSSRALRAAQSNGPTFTATTTTHTPPAPLSAVWPFRTHASSQVSFP
;
A
#
# COMPACT_ATOMS: atom_id res chain seq x y z
N MET A 1 52.61 32.16 -1.22
CA MET A 1 51.53 32.40 -2.20
C MET A 1 50.33 32.77 -1.40
N ASP A 2 50.00 34.05 -1.40
CA ASP A 2 48.81 34.53 -0.69
C ASP A 2 47.55 33.97 -1.35
N PRO A 3 46.54 33.63 -0.57
CA PRO A 3 45.29 33.15 -1.12
C PRO A 3 44.64 34.27 -1.94
N VAL A 4 44.48 34.04 -3.24
CA VAL A 4 43.74 34.97 -4.13
C VAL A 4 42.29 34.97 -3.66
N GLU A 5 41.82 36.09 -3.09
CA GLU A 5 40.41 36.30 -2.77
C GLU A 5 39.57 36.18 -4.06
N PRO A 6 38.51 35.43 -4.01
CA PRO A 6 37.64 35.24 -5.18
C PRO A 6 36.95 36.56 -5.56
N PRO A 7 36.78 36.84 -6.85
CA PRO A 7 36.18 38.09 -7.32
C PRO A 7 34.72 38.20 -6.83
N VAL A 8 34.36 39.37 -6.32
CA VAL A 8 33.02 39.74 -5.91
C VAL A 8 32.24 40.17 -7.12
N VAL A 9 31.11 39.55 -7.40
CA VAL A 9 30.21 39.90 -8.50
C VAL A 9 29.06 40.76 -7.99
N GLU A 10 29.01 42.02 -8.41
CA GLU A 10 27.93 42.94 -8.11
C GLU A 10 26.82 42.83 -9.18
N HIS A 11 25.55 42.67 -8.76
CA HIS A 11 24.40 42.56 -9.66
C HIS A 11 23.26 43.51 -9.27
N GLY A 12 22.87 44.37 -10.24
CA GLY A 12 21.64 45.16 -10.20
C GLY A 12 21.66 46.47 -9.38
N PRO A 13 20.54 47.18 -9.31
CA PRO A 13 20.41 48.48 -8.66
C PRO A 13 20.42 48.45 -7.12
N VAL A 14 20.51 47.28 -6.51
CA VAL A 14 20.64 47.08 -5.08
C VAL A 14 22.08 46.68 -4.81
N ASP A 15 22.77 47.45 -4.00
CA ASP A 15 24.17 47.25 -3.57
C ASP A 15 24.25 46.01 -2.66
N LYS A 16 24.12 44.81 -3.26
CA LYS A 16 24.10 43.55 -2.58
C LYS A 16 25.11 42.58 -3.13
N THR A 17 26.07 42.22 -2.30
CA THR A 17 27.11 41.26 -2.62
C THR A 17 26.58 39.82 -2.49
N PHE A 18 26.77 39.02 -3.53
CA PHE A 18 26.44 37.60 -3.53
C PHE A 18 27.70 36.75 -3.28
N ARG A 19 27.49 35.56 -2.68
CA ARG A 19 28.58 34.60 -2.55
C ARG A 19 29.02 34.14 -3.92
N LEU A 20 30.32 33.95 -4.09
CA LEU A 20 30.87 33.44 -5.34
C LEU A 20 30.31 32.06 -5.66
N PHE A 21 29.84 31.87 -6.88
CA PHE A 21 29.35 30.60 -7.41
C PHE A 21 30.37 30.05 -8.41
N GLN A 22 31.08 28.98 -8.01
CA GLN A 22 32.05 28.28 -8.85
C GLN A 22 31.58 26.85 -9.10
N PRO A 23 30.83 26.59 -10.18
CA PRO A 23 30.31 25.26 -10.48
C PRO A 23 31.42 24.24 -10.82
N ASP A 24 32.57 24.72 -11.30
CA ASP A 24 33.67 23.88 -11.76
C ASP A 24 34.79 23.73 -10.72
N GLN A 25 34.50 23.97 -9.44
CA GLN A 25 35.48 23.83 -8.37
C GLN A 25 35.96 22.38 -8.25
N ILE A 26 37.29 22.19 -8.39
CA ILE A 26 37.95 20.89 -8.23
C ILE A 26 38.49 20.79 -6.80
N PHE A 27 38.15 19.69 -6.12
CA PHE A 27 38.73 19.39 -4.82
C PHE A 27 40.06 18.66 -5.01
N LEU A 28 41.11 19.09 -4.31
CA LEU A 28 42.42 18.44 -4.31
C LEU A 28 42.38 17.03 -3.70
N VAL A 29 41.54 16.84 -2.70
CA VAL A 29 41.25 15.52 -2.10
C VAL A 29 39.75 15.30 -2.19
N PRO A 30 39.28 14.18 -2.76
CA PRO A 30 37.84 13.90 -2.79
C PRO A 30 37.35 13.73 -1.35
N PRO A 31 36.33 14.51 -0.92
CA PRO A 31 35.78 14.39 0.41
C PRO A 31 35.13 13.00 0.60
N SER A 32 35.22 12.49 1.82
CA SER A 32 34.47 11.28 2.19
C SER A 32 32.97 11.49 2.04
N LEU A 33 32.24 10.50 1.52
CA LEU A 33 30.77 10.53 1.50
C LEU A 33 30.19 10.69 2.91
N ASP A 34 30.92 10.23 3.92
CA ASP A 34 30.53 10.36 5.32
C ASP A 34 30.53 11.81 5.81
N GLU A 35 31.47 12.62 5.35
CA GLU A 35 31.56 14.06 5.69
C GLU A 35 30.39 14.86 5.10
N TRP A 36 29.81 14.40 3.98
CA TRP A 36 28.70 15.08 3.31
C TRP A 36 27.34 14.73 3.92
N LEU A 37 27.27 13.67 4.74
CA LEU A 37 26.02 13.21 5.35
C LEU A 37 25.92 13.73 6.79
N PRO A 38 24.91 14.55 7.13
CA PRO A 38 24.68 15.02 8.50
C PRO A 38 24.61 13.86 9.50
N GLN A 39 25.06 14.10 10.74
CA GLN A 39 25.13 13.06 11.78
C GLN A 39 23.72 12.56 12.20
N ASP A 40 22.70 13.39 12.09
CA ASP A 40 21.31 13.10 12.39
C ASP A 40 20.49 12.63 11.18
N HIS A 41 21.16 12.34 10.04
CA HIS A 41 20.46 11.96 8.82
C HIS A 41 19.87 10.55 8.93
N LEU A 42 18.61 10.37 8.43
CA LEU A 42 17.87 9.11 8.42
C LEU A 42 18.68 7.92 7.86
N ALA A 43 19.57 8.15 6.90
CA ALA A 43 20.39 7.09 6.33
C ALA A 43 21.36 6.47 7.35
N ARG A 44 21.90 7.26 8.29
CA ARG A 44 22.74 6.71 9.38
C ARG A 44 21.94 5.79 10.28
N PHE A 45 20.76 6.24 10.70
CA PHE A 45 19.84 5.38 11.47
C PHE A 45 19.51 4.08 10.73
N ILE A 46 19.25 4.14 9.41
CA ILE A 46 18.98 2.92 8.61
C ILE A 46 20.24 2.04 8.53
N ALA A 47 21.43 2.59 8.44
CA ALA A 47 22.66 1.80 8.45
C ALA A 47 22.81 1.05 9.78
N ASP A 48 22.71 1.77 10.90
CA ASP A 48 22.80 1.20 12.24
C ASP A 48 21.71 0.13 12.47
N LEU A 49 20.48 0.42 12.06
CA LEU A 49 19.35 -0.52 12.13
C LEU A 49 19.66 -1.83 11.39
N VAL A 50 20.17 -1.74 10.17
CA VAL A 50 20.46 -2.92 9.34
C VAL A 50 21.66 -3.69 9.84
N ASP A 51 22.68 -3.00 10.37
CA ASP A 51 23.94 -3.64 10.77
C ASP A 51 23.88 -4.25 12.17
N GLU A 52 23.15 -3.61 13.09
CA GLU A 52 23.18 -3.98 14.51
C GLU A 52 21.90 -4.67 14.98
N HIS A 53 20.78 -4.44 14.31
CA HIS A 53 19.48 -4.83 14.84
C HIS A 53 18.64 -5.75 13.95
N LEU A 54 18.95 -5.86 12.64
CA LEU A 54 18.20 -6.73 11.74
C LEU A 54 18.99 -8.01 11.43
N ASP A 55 18.33 -9.15 11.58
CA ASP A 55 18.86 -10.43 11.13
C ASP A 55 18.66 -10.59 9.61
N LEU A 56 19.75 -10.63 8.87
CA LEU A 56 19.77 -10.82 7.43
C LEU A 56 20.19 -12.23 7.01
N SER A 57 20.27 -13.18 7.93
CA SER A 57 20.70 -14.57 7.66
C SER A 57 19.88 -15.23 6.56
N ALA A 58 18.56 -15.00 6.53
CA ALA A 58 17.66 -15.51 5.50
C ALA A 58 18.01 -15.00 4.09
N PHE A 59 18.51 -13.77 3.96
CA PHE A 59 18.97 -13.24 2.67
C PHE A 59 20.26 -13.90 2.22
N HIS A 60 21.19 -14.16 3.14
CA HIS A 60 22.46 -14.80 2.82
C HIS A 60 22.28 -16.29 2.48
N ALA A 61 21.38 -16.99 3.15
CA ALA A 61 21.08 -18.39 2.91
C ALA A 61 20.61 -18.70 1.48
N ASP A 62 20.00 -17.73 0.80
CA ASP A 62 19.57 -17.87 -0.58
C ASP A 62 20.72 -17.91 -1.60
N TYR A 63 21.97 -17.56 -1.21
CA TYR A 63 23.13 -17.53 -2.10
C TYR A 63 24.01 -18.76 -1.86
N THR A 64 23.75 -19.84 -2.57
CA THR A 64 24.49 -21.10 -2.48
C THR A 64 25.47 -21.32 -3.64
N GLU A 65 25.37 -20.52 -4.70
CA GLU A 65 26.15 -20.70 -5.92
C GLU A 65 27.57 -20.15 -5.77
N ARG A 66 28.57 -20.97 -6.05
CA ARG A 66 29.98 -20.59 -6.02
C ARG A 66 30.50 -19.99 -7.33
N ARG A 67 29.74 -20.14 -8.43
CA ARG A 67 30.13 -19.67 -9.79
C ARG A 67 29.30 -18.45 -10.20
N GLY A 68 29.90 -17.61 -11.03
CA GLY A 68 29.24 -16.41 -11.56
C GLY A 68 29.82 -15.12 -10.97
N ALA A 69 29.32 -13.97 -11.44
CA ALA A 69 29.68 -12.66 -10.90
C ALA A 69 29.16 -12.54 -9.45
N PRO A 70 29.97 -12.02 -8.51
CA PRO A 70 29.55 -11.87 -7.12
C PRO A 70 28.29 -10.98 -7.03
N PRO A 71 27.29 -11.38 -6.24
CA PRO A 71 26.11 -10.58 -6.01
C PRO A 71 26.43 -9.36 -5.16
N PHE A 72 25.56 -8.34 -5.17
CA PHE A 72 25.63 -7.26 -4.20
C PHE A 72 25.33 -7.80 -2.79
N ASP A 73 26.04 -7.26 -1.80
CA ASP A 73 25.80 -7.62 -0.39
C ASP A 73 24.30 -7.35 -0.02
N PRO A 74 23.61 -8.31 0.59
CA PRO A 74 22.23 -8.13 1.06
C PRO A 74 22.04 -6.91 1.96
N ARG A 75 23.02 -6.56 2.81
CA ARG A 75 22.99 -5.37 3.67
C ARG A 75 22.84 -4.10 2.85
N LEU A 76 23.65 -3.96 1.79
CA LEU A 76 23.57 -2.83 0.87
C LEU A 76 22.19 -2.73 0.24
N MET A 77 21.65 -3.85 -0.26
CA MET A 77 20.35 -3.89 -0.93
C MET A 77 19.21 -3.54 0.02
N VAL A 78 19.24 -4.07 1.26
CA VAL A 78 18.24 -3.79 2.29
C VAL A 78 18.31 -2.33 2.72
N ARG A 79 19.50 -1.76 2.96
CA ARG A 79 19.68 -0.34 3.31
C ARG A 79 19.10 0.59 2.24
N VAL A 80 19.41 0.33 0.96
CA VAL A 80 18.90 1.12 -0.18
C VAL A 80 17.38 1.00 -0.31
N LEU A 81 16.83 -0.21 -0.13
CA LEU A 81 15.39 -0.42 -0.16
C LEU A 81 14.69 0.31 1.00
N LEU A 82 15.17 0.18 2.23
CA LEU A 82 14.58 0.83 3.40
C LEU A 82 14.58 2.36 3.25
N LEU A 83 15.70 2.98 2.87
CA LEU A 83 15.73 4.41 2.62
C LEU A 83 14.80 4.79 1.46
N GLY A 84 14.75 3.99 0.41
CA GLY A 84 13.87 4.22 -0.72
C GLY A 84 12.40 4.24 -0.31
N TYR A 85 11.95 3.24 0.43
CA TYR A 85 10.55 3.15 0.87
C TYR A 85 10.18 4.25 1.88
N THR A 86 11.07 4.58 2.80
CA THR A 86 10.85 5.66 3.77
C THR A 86 10.84 7.05 3.15
N THR A 87 11.51 7.24 2.01
CA THR A 87 11.57 8.52 1.28
C THR A 87 10.70 8.55 0.02
N GLY A 88 9.91 7.50 -0.24
CA GLY A 88 9.01 7.41 -1.40
C GLY A 88 9.68 7.02 -2.72
N VAL A 89 10.97 6.65 -2.71
CA VAL A 89 11.72 6.19 -3.89
C VAL A 89 11.59 4.67 -4.01
N ARG A 90 10.50 4.15 -4.59
CA ARG A 90 10.20 2.70 -4.63
C ARG A 90 10.56 2.00 -5.94
N SER A 91 10.62 2.72 -7.05
CA SER A 91 10.96 2.15 -8.37
C SER A 91 12.42 1.72 -8.40
N SER A 92 12.70 0.49 -8.87
CA SER A 92 14.08 -0.01 -9.00
C SER A 92 14.97 0.89 -9.87
N ARG A 93 14.42 1.50 -10.94
CA ARG A 93 15.14 2.46 -11.78
C ARG A 93 15.45 3.75 -11.04
N LYS A 94 14.49 4.28 -10.26
CA LYS A 94 14.72 5.46 -9.43
C LYS A 94 15.67 5.20 -8.26
N LEU A 95 15.73 3.96 -7.76
CA LEU A 95 16.70 3.56 -6.74
C LEU A 95 18.11 3.49 -7.31
N GLU A 96 18.28 2.94 -8.51
CA GLU A 96 19.56 2.98 -9.25
C GLU A 96 20.02 4.43 -9.48
N GLU A 97 19.14 5.28 -10.03
CA GLU A 97 19.37 6.71 -10.22
C GLU A 97 19.76 7.40 -8.90
N ALA A 98 19.01 7.12 -7.82
CA ALA A 98 19.30 7.69 -6.50
C ALA A 98 20.67 7.27 -5.94
N CYS A 99 21.15 6.06 -6.22
CA CYS A 99 22.50 5.62 -5.85
C CYS A 99 23.60 6.38 -6.61
N TRP A 100 23.30 6.95 -7.78
CA TRP A 100 24.19 7.84 -8.52
C TRP A 100 24.12 9.29 -8.04
N ASP A 101 22.91 9.82 -7.85
CA ASP A 101 22.67 11.26 -7.73
C ASP A 101 22.55 11.74 -6.28
N LYS A 102 22.14 10.85 -5.33
CA LYS A 102 21.84 11.27 -3.96
C LYS A 102 22.88 10.76 -2.98
N VAL A 103 23.55 11.68 -2.29
CA VAL A 103 24.60 11.37 -1.32
C VAL A 103 24.19 10.28 -0.32
N ALA A 104 22.99 10.37 0.26
CA ALA A 104 22.50 9.41 1.25
C ALA A 104 22.39 7.98 0.70
N PHE A 105 21.89 7.81 -0.52
CA PHE A 105 21.79 6.49 -1.18
C PHE A 105 23.18 5.98 -1.56
N ARG A 106 24.02 6.85 -2.08
CA ARG A 106 25.40 6.53 -2.47
C ARG A 106 26.23 6.11 -1.25
N TRP A 107 26.05 6.79 -0.12
CA TRP A 107 26.70 6.45 1.15
C TRP A 107 26.23 5.06 1.66
N LEU A 108 24.92 4.80 1.72
CA LEU A 108 24.36 3.50 2.10
C LEU A 108 24.82 2.35 1.20
N ALA A 109 25.03 2.65 -0.07
CA ALA A 109 25.50 1.69 -1.06
C ALA A 109 27.04 1.54 -1.11
N GLY A 110 27.78 2.19 -0.21
CA GLY A 110 29.25 2.14 -0.19
C GLY A 110 29.87 2.62 -1.51
N GLY A 111 29.29 3.64 -2.14
CA GLY A 111 29.74 4.17 -3.42
C GLY A 111 29.31 3.33 -4.65
N GLN A 112 28.63 2.20 -4.45
CA GLN A 112 28.12 1.34 -5.53
C GLN A 112 26.75 1.82 -6.02
N ALA A 113 26.40 1.48 -7.25
CA ALA A 113 25.09 1.75 -7.83
C ALA A 113 24.52 0.45 -8.45
N PRO A 114 23.76 -0.35 -7.67
CA PRO A 114 23.16 -1.57 -8.19
C PRO A 114 22.21 -1.26 -9.35
N ALA A 115 22.41 -1.94 -10.48
CA ALA A 115 21.52 -1.79 -11.64
C ALA A 115 20.06 -2.15 -11.26
N TYR A 116 19.09 -1.46 -11.85
CA TYR A 116 17.67 -1.65 -11.56
C TYR A 116 17.22 -3.11 -11.69
N ARG A 117 17.85 -3.88 -12.62
CA ARG A 117 17.58 -5.31 -12.79
C ARG A 117 18.04 -6.12 -11.59
N ALA A 118 19.18 -5.77 -10.99
CA ALA A 118 19.69 -6.41 -9.78
C ALA A 118 18.76 -6.13 -8.59
N ILE A 119 18.34 -4.88 -8.41
CA ILE A 119 17.38 -4.49 -7.36
C ILE A 119 16.04 -5.23 -7.55
N ALA A 120 15.52 -5.29 -8.77
CA ALA A 120 14.27 -5.99 -9.06
C ALA A 120 14.39 -7.51 -8.83
N LYS A 121 15.52 -8.13 -9.23
CA LYS A 121 15.81 -9.55 -9.00
C LYS A 121 15.93 -9.85 -7.50
N PHE A 122 16.62 -9.00 -6.74
CA PHE A 122 16.76 -9.12 -5.30
C PHE A 122 15.40 -9.12 -4.60
N ARG A 123 14.55 -8.13 -4.89
CA ARG A 123 13.18 -8.08 -4.32
C ARG A 123 12.37 -9.34 -4.64
N LYS A 124 12.41 -9.81 -5.88
CA LYS A 124 11.67 -11.01 -6.30
C LYS A 124 12.21 -12.28 -5.63
N ARG A 125 13.53 -12.38 -5.45
CA ARG A 125 14.16 -13.55 -4.82
C ARG A 125 13.83 -13.64 -3.32
N HIS A 126 13.82 -12.50 -2.63
CA HIS A 126 13.76 -12.43 -1.18
C HIS A 126 12.40 -11.95 -0.63
N LEU A 127 11.27 -12.28 -1.30
CA LEU A 127 9.94 -11.84 -0.88
C LEU A 127 9.61 -12.19 0.58
N SER A 128 9.88 -13.43 0.98
CA SER A 128 9.65 -13.91 2.35
C SER A 128 10.55 -13.19 3.36
N ALA A 129 11.85 -13.10 3.08
CA ALA A 129 12.81 -12.44 3.95
C ALA A 129 12.48 -10.94 4.14
N LEU A 130 12.04 -10.26 3.09
CA LEU A 130 11.57 -8.87 3.19
C LEU A 130 10.32 -8.74 4.07
N GLY A 131 9.38 -9.69 4.02
CA GLY A 131 8.23 -9.73 4.93
C GLY A 131 8.65 -9.94 6.40
N HIS A 132 9.69 -10.73 6.68
CA HIS A 132 10.22 -10.91 8.03
C HIS A 132 10.85 -9.64 8.61
N LEU A 133 11.40 -8.75 7.77
CA LEU A 133 11.91 -7.46 8.26
C LEU A 133 10.82 -6.60 8.90
N PHE A 134 9.57 -6.70 8.45
CA PHE A 134 8.46 -6.00 9.09
C PHE A 134 8.27 -6.48 10.55
N VAL A 135 8.33 -7.79 10.78
CA VAL A 135 8.17 -8.36 12.12
C VAL A 135 9.33 -7.92 13.02
N GLN A 136 10.58 -8.02 12.55
CA GLN A 136 11.75 -7.57 13.29
C GLN A 136 11.67 -6.07 13.65
N ALA A 137 11.27 -5.22 12.69
CA ALA A 137 11.09 -3.79 12.95
C ALA A 137 9.98 -3.54 14.00
N LEU A 138 8.91 -4.34 13.99
CA LEU A 138 7.87 -4.27 15.00
C LEU A 138 8.37 -4.69 16.39
N GLU A 139 9.18 -5.74 16.48
CA GLU A 139 9.82 -6.18 17.73
C GLU A 139 10.69 -5.07 18.31
N LEU A 140 11.46 -4.37 17.48
CA LEU A 140 12.24 -3.20 17.91
C LEU A 140 11.35 -2.06 18.42
N CYS A 141 10.24 -1.77 17.74
CA CYS A 141 9.26 -0.81 18.22
C CYS A 141 8.65 -1.21 19.57
N GLN A 142 8.42 -2.50 19.79
CA GLN A 142 7.95 -3.02 21.09
C GLN A 142 9.01 -2.87 22.18
N ALA A 143 10.26 -3.23 21.89
CA ALA A 143 11.39 -3.08 22.81
C ALA A 143 11.60 -1.61 23.20
N ALA A 144 11.38 -0.69 22.25
CA ALA A 144 11.43 0.76 22.50
C ALA A 144 10.18 1.31 23.22
N GLY A 145 9.21 0.46 23.60
CA GLY A 145 7.98 0.89 24.28
C GLY A 145 6.98 1.66 23.40
N MET A 146 7.14 1.61 22.07
CA MET A 146 6.28 2.32 21.13
C MET A 146 4.96 1.58 20.81
N VAL A 147 4.78 0.37 21.30
CA VAL A 147 3.56 -0.44 21.10
C VAL A 147 2.88 -0.71 22.42
N SER A 148 1.82 0.03 22.70
CA SER A 148 1.08 -0.04 23.98
C SER A 148 0.04 -1.15 24.01
N LEU A 149 -0.62 -1.44 22.88
CA LEU A 149 -1.76 -2.35 22.73
C LEU A 149 -2.96 -2.00 23.63
N GLY A 150 -3.04 -0.76 24.08
CA GLY A 150 -4.22 -0.27 24.80
C GLY A 150 -5.43 -0.21 23.87
N LYS A 151 -5.28 0.44 22.74
CA LYS A 151 -6.30 0.50 21.67
C LYS A 151 -5.65 0.29 20.32
N VAL A 152 -6.32 -0.51 19.48
CA VAL A 152 -5.90 -0.69 18.09
C VAL A 152 -7.08 -0.40 17.15
N ALA A 153 -6.78 -0.01 15.92
CA ALA A 153 -7.80 0.16 14.90
C ALA A 153 -7.45 -0.65 13.65
N LEU A 154 -8.41 -1.42 13.16
CA LEU A 154 -8.35 -2.13 11.89
C LEU A 154 -9.08 -1.31 10.83
N ASP A 155 -8.44 -1.08 9.71
CA ASP A 155 -9.04 -0.44 8.55
C ASP A 155 -8.38 -0.91 7.25
N GLY A 156 -9.06 -0.68 6.13
CA GLY A 156 -8.59 -1.05 4.80
C GLY A 156 -8.61 0.12 3.82
N THR A 157 -7.72 0.05 2.84
CA THR A 157 -7.69 1.00 1.73
C THR A 157 -7.51 0.27 0.41
N LYS A 158 -8.11 0.79 -0.67
CA LYS A 158 -7.95 0.24 -2.01
C LYS A 158 -6.74 0.86 -2.67
N VAL A 159 -5.72 0.02 -2.95
CA VAL A 159 -4.47 0.42 -3.59
C VAL A 159 -4.51 -0.03 -5.05
N ARG A 160 -4.21 0.87 -5.97
CA ARG A 160 -4.24 0.57 -7.41
C ARG A 160 -3.13 -0.41 -7.77
N ALA A 161 -3.49 -1.44 -8.52
CA ALA A 161 -2.55 -2.40 -9.08
C ALA A 161 -1.78 -1.79 -10.26
N ASN A 162 -0.57 -2.30 -10.53
CA ASN A 162 0.18 -1.99 -11.74
C ASN A 162 -0.41 -2.73 -12.95
N ALA A 163 -1.65 -2.42 -13.26
CA ALA A 163 -2.46 -3.08 -14.26
C ALA A 163 -3.02 -2.09 -15.28
N SER A 164 -2.91 -2.42 -16.58
CA SER A 164 -3.51 -1.61 -17.62
C SER A 164 -5.04 -1.78 -17.61
N ARG A 165 -5.78 -0.71 -17.43
CA ARG A 165 -7.25 -0.70 -17.45
C ARG A 165 -7.81 -1.24 -18.78
N ARG A 166 -7.12 -0.97 -19.89
CA ARG A 166 -7.52 -1.42 -21.25
C ARG A 166 -7.25 -2.90 -21.51
N LYS A 167 -6.45 -3.55 -20.67
CA LYS A 167 -6.10 -4.97 -20.78
C LYS A 167 -6.99 -5.90 -19.95
N ALA A 168 -8.12 -5.40 -19.43
CA ALA A 168 -9.14 -6.21 -18.79
C ALA A 168 -10.21 -6.67 -19.79
N MET A 169 -10.65 -7.91 -19.67
CA MET A 169 -11.71 -8.48 -20.52
C MET A 169 -12.75 -9.19 -19.64
N SER A 170 -14.03 -9.06 -19.99
CA SER A 170 -15.12 -9.79 -19.33
C SER A 170 -15.22 -11.22 -19.83
N TYR A 171 -15.79 -12.12 -19.01
CA TYR A 171 -16.00 -13.53 -19.34
C TYR A 171 -16.80 -13.73 -20.64
N ALA A 172 -17.90 -12.99 -20.80
CA ALA A 172 -18.70 -13.04 -22.02
C ALA A 172 -17.85 -12.69 -23.27
N ARG A 173 -17.06 -11.60 -23.18
CA ARG A 173 -16.19 -11.17 -24.27
C ARG A 173 -15.01 -12.13 -24.50
N MET A 174 -14.51 -12.80 -23.46
CA MET A 174 -13.51 -13.85 -23.60
C MET A 174 -14.06 -15.04 -24.37
N SER A 175 -15.28 -15.50 -24.04
CA SER A 175 -15.95 -16.61 -24.69
C SER A 175 -16.23 -16.34 -26.17
N GLU A 176 -16.65 -15.12 -26.52
CA GLU A 176 -16.85 -14.68 -27.90
C GLU A 176 -15.51 -14.64 -28.67
N LYS A 177 -14.50 -13.96 -28.10
CA LYS A 177 -13.19 -13.85 -28.73
C LYS A 177 -12.46 -15.17 -28.87
N GLN A 178 -12.64 -16.09 -27.92
CA GLN A 178 -12.08 -17.43 -27.99
C GLN A 178 -12.60 -18.19 -29.24
N LYS A 179 -13.93 -18.12 -29.50
CA LYS A 179 -14.55 -18.77 -30.68
C LYS A 179 -14.01 -18.17 -31.97
N ILE A 180 -13.95 -16.85 -32.06
CA ILE A 180 -13.43 -16.14 -33.25
C ILE A 180 -11.97 -16.51 -33.51
N LEU A 181 -11.11 -16.40 -32.48
CA LEU A 181 -9.69 -16.70 -32.62
C LEU A 181 -9.43 -18.20 -32.93
N ALA A 182 -10.23 -19.11 -32.37
CA ALA A 182 -10.12 -20.53 -32.67
C ALA A 182 -10.46 -20.83 -34.15
N ALA A 183 -11.50 -20.18 -34.68
CA ALA A 183 -11.83 -20.27 -36.10
C ALA A 183 -10.72 -19.68 -36.97
N GLU A 184 -10.24 -18.48 -36.67
CA GLU A 184 -9.13 -17.84 -37.41
C GLU A 184 -7.85 -18.67 -37.38
N VAL A 185 -7.51 -19.34 -36.26
CA VAL A 185 -6.36 -20.26 -36.17
C VAL A 185 -6.59 -21.51 -37.02
N SER A 186 -7.81 -22.08 -36.97
CA SER A 186 -8.16 -23.25 -37.78
C SER A 186 -8.08 -22.95 -39.27
N ASP A 187 -8.57 -21.80 -39.71
CA ASP A 187 -8.54 -21.38 -41.11
C ASP A 187 -7.08 -21.18 -41.60
N LEU A 188 -6.23 -20.55 -40.78
CA LEU A 188 -4.81 -20.37 -41.12
C LEU A 188 -4.04 -21.69 -41.15
N LEU A 189 -4.34 -22.64 -40.27
CA LEU A 189 -3.73 -23.96 -40.29
C LEU A 189 -4.15 -24.74 -41.55
N ALA A 190 -5.42 -24.68 -41.93
CA ALA A 190 -5.92 -25.32 -43.13
C ALA A 190 -5.32 -24.69 -44.42
N GLU A 191 -5.10 -23.36 -44.40
CA GLU A 191 -4.41 -22.69 -45.51
C GLU A 191 -2.93 -23.07 -45.60
N ALA A 192 -2.23 -23.13 -44.44
CA ALA A 192 -0.84 -23.59 -44.39
C ALA A 192 -0.70 -25.04 -44.86
N GLU A 193 -1.57 -25.96 -44.39
CA GLU A 193 -1.57 -27.35 -44.80
C GLU A 193 -1.84 -27.51 -46.32
N LYS A 194 -2.67 -26.66 -46.90
CA LYS A 194 -2.90 -26.63 -48.32
C LYS A 194 -1.67 -26.18 -49.11
N VAL A 195 -0.98 -25.14 -48.60
CA VAL A 195 0.28 -24.66 -49.22
C VAL A 195 1.36 -25.73 -49.10
N ASP A 196 1.53 -26.34 -47.93
CA ASP A 196 2.51 -27.43 -47.73
C ASP A 196 2.23 -28.62 -48.66
N ASN A 197 0.97 -29.04 -48.84
CA ASN A 197 0.60 -30.09 -49.76
C ASN A 197 0.87 -29.72 -51.23
N ASP A 198 0.64 -28.47 -51.61
CA ASP A 198 0.94 -27.97 -52.97
C ASP A 198 2.46 -27.86 -53.23
N GLU A 199 3.25 -27.52 -52.21
CA GLU A 199 4.71 -27.48 -52.25
C GLU A 199 5.31 -28.89 -52.26
N ASP A 200 4.83 -29.84 -51.44
CA ASP A 200 5.23 -31.23 -51.42
C ASP A 200 4.97 -31.90 -52.78
N ALA A 201 3.88 -31.55 -53.44
CA ALA A 201 3.55 -32.04 -54.78
C ALA A 201 4.50 -31.50 -55.88
N LYS A 202 5.06 -30.29 -55.67
CA LYS A 202 5.96 -29.63 -56.63
C LYS A 202 7.43 -29.91 -56.38
N PHE A 203 7.88 -30.04 -55.15
CA PHE A 203 9.30 -30.02 -54.79
C PHE A 203 9.77 -31.23 -53.96
N GLY A 204 8.86 -32.17 -53.57
CA GLY A 204 9.19 -33.36 -52.76
C GLY A 204 9.29 -33.09 -51.27
N LYS A 205 9.08 -34.16 -50.48
CA LYS A 205 8.84 -34.09 -49.00
C LYS A 205 10.00 -33.61 -48.10
N ASP A 206 11.19 -33.39 -48.66
CA ASP A 206 12.40 -33.12 -47.86
C ASP A 206 12.78 -31.61 -47.75
N ASN A 207 11.93 -30.70 -48.18
CA ASN A 207 12.22 -29.27 -48.21
C ASN A 207 11.22 -28.44 -47.36
N SER A 208 10.93 -28.87 -46.15
CA SER A 208 10.13 -28.09 -45.20
C SER A 208 10.98 -27.00 -44.55
N GLY A 209 10.92 -25.81 -45.05
CA GLY A 209 11.79 -24.68 -44.68
C GLY A 209 11.09 -23.43 -44.16
N TYR A 210 9.83 -23.47 -43.80
CA TYR A 210 9.16 -22.30 -43.26
C TYR A 210 8.50 -22.61 -41.92
N GLY A 211 9.02 -21.96 -40.87
CA GLY A 211 8.34 -21.91 -39.55
C GLY A 211 6.95 -21.30 -39.69
N LEU A 212 6.05 -21.64 -38.77
CA LEU A 212 4.71 -21.08 -38.69
C LEU A 212 4.74 -19.56 -38.89
N PRO A 213 3.87 -19.00 -39.75
CA PRO A 213 3.83 -17.55 -39.95
C PRO A 213 3.71 -16.80 -38.62
N ASP A 214 4.46 -15.72 -38.43
CA ASP A 214 4.45 -14.90 -37.22
C ASP A 214 3.02 -14.53 -36.79
N GLU A 215 2.12 -14.40 -37.74
CA GLU A 215 0.72 -14.09 -37.52
C GLU A 215 -0.04 -15.23 -36.81
N LEU A 216 0.21 -16.48 -37.19
CA LEU A 216 -0.37 -17.66 -36.55
C LEU A 216 0.13 -17.79 -35.12
N ALA A 217 1.45 -17.70 -34.88
CA ALA A 217 2.05 -17.72 -33.54
C ALA A 217 1.51 -16.58 -32.64
N HIS A 218 1.25 -15.41 -33.24
CA HIS A 218 0.63 -14.29 -32.49
C HIS A 218 -0.83 -14.56 -32.09
N ARG A 219 -1.63 -15.16 -33.01
CA ARG A 219 -3.04 -15.51 -32.75
C ARG A 219 -3.16 -16.66 -31.76
N GLU A 220 -2.36 -17.71 -31.90
CA GLU A 220 -2.28 -18.81 -30.93
C GLU A 220 -1.89 -18.35 -29.54
N GLY A 221 -0.83 -17.54 -29.43
CA GLY A 221 -0.41 -16.97 -28.16
C GLY A 221 -1.50 -16.09 -27.50
N ARG A 222 -2.32 -15.41 -28.30
CA ARG A 222 -3.46 -14.63 -27.81
C ARG A 222 -4.63 -15.52 -27.39
N LEU A 223 -4.92 -16.57 -28.17
CA LEU A 223 -5.94 -17.56 -27.84
C LEU A 223 -5.60 -18.29 -26.54
N ALA A 224 -4.36 -18.75 -26.37
CA ALA A 224 -3.88 -19.41 -25.16
C ALA A 224 -4.05 -18.52 -23.92
N LYS A 225 -3.69 -17.23 -24.01
CA LYS A 225 -3.87 -16.26 -22.89
C LYS A 225 -5.35 -16.06 -22.53
N ILE A 226 -6.24 -16.00 -23.54
CA ILE A 226 -7.67 -15.84 -23.29
C ILE A 226 -8.24 -17.11 -22.66
N THR A 227 -7.86 -18.30 -23.17
CA THR A 227 -8.29 -19.59 -22.63
C THR A 227 -7.84 -19.75 -21.18
N GLN A 228 -6.59 -19.45 -20.86
CA GLN A 228 -6.08 -19.47 -19.49
C GLN A 228 -6.83 -18.50 -18.57
N ALA A 229 -7.08 -17.27 -19.03
CA ALA A 229 -7.80 -16.28 -18.26
C ALA A 229 -9.26 -16.68 -17.99
N LYS A 230 -9.90 -17.32 -18.99
CA LYS A 230 -11.26 -17.84 -18.89
C LYS A 230 -11.33 -19.00 -17.89
N ALA A 231 -10.45 -20.00 -18.02
CA ALA A 231 -10.36 -21.14 -17.11
C ALA A 231 -10.18 -20.70 -15.67
N ALA A 232 -9.31 -19.73 -15.42
CA ALA A 232 -9.12 -19.18 -14.08
C ALA A 232 -10.32 -18.40 -13.52
N LEU A 233 -11.20 -17.84 -14.36
CA LEU A 233 -12.48 -17.28 -13.89
C LEU A 233 -13.50 -18.38 -13.58
N GLU A 234 -13.48 -19.47 -14.32
CA GLU A 234 -14.32 -20.66 -14.10
C GLU A 234 -13.94 -21.32 -12.77
N GLU A 235 -12.65 -21.56 -12.54
CA GLU A 235 -12.12 -22.08 -11.27
C GLU A 235 -12.53 -21.21 -10.08
N GLN A 236 -12.34 -19.89 -10.18
CA GLN A 236 -12.77 -18.96 -9.11
C GLN A 236 -14.29 -19.00 -8.85
N ALA A 237 -15.09 -19.18 -9.90
CA ALA A 237 -16.55 -19.30 -9.72
C ALA A 237 -16.92 -20.60 -9.02
N GLN A 238 -16.22 -21.69 -9.34
CA GLN A 238 -16.39 -23.01 -8.71
C GLN A 238 -15.99 -22.98 -7.25
N GLU A 239 -14.79 -22.50 -6.94
CA GLU A 239 -14.31 -22.35 -5.55
C GLU A 239 -15.25 -21.51 -4.68
N ARG A 240 -15.70 -20.38 -5.24
CA ARG A 240 -16.63 -19.49 -4.53
C ARG A 240 -17.98 -20.17 -4.29
N ALA A 241 -18.53 -20.85 -5.28
CA ALA A 241 -19.81 -21.55 -5.13
C ALA A 241 -19.72 -22.70 -4.13
N ALA A 242 -18.60 -23.45 -4.14
CA ALA A 242 -18.30 -24.49 -3.17
C ALA A 242 -18.25 -23.93 -1.75
N ALA A 243 -17.48 -22.85 -1.54
CA ALA A 243 -17.33 -22.20 -0.24
C ALA A 243 -18.67 -21.67 0.31
N GLU A 244 -19.46 -20.99 -0.53
CA GLU A 244 -20.78 -20.47 -0.16
C GLU A 244 -21.77 -21.59 0.18
N ALA A 245 -21.72 -22.72 -0.54
CA ALA A 245 -22.57 -23.88 -0.30
C ALA A 245 -22.17 -24.62 1.00
N ALA A 246 -20.87 -24.77 1.23
CA ALA A 246 -20.34 -25.35 2.46
C ALA A 246 -20.73 -24.52 3.69
N GLU A 247 -20.57 -23.18 3.62
CA GLU A 247 -20.95 -22.29 4.71
C GLU A 247 -22.46 -22.37 5.04
N ARG A 248 -23.32 -22.35 4.01
CA ARG A 248 -24.78 -22.53 4.20
C ARG A 248 -25.12 -23.86 4.81
N ALA A 249 -24.45 -24.94 4.40
CA ALA A 249 -24.67 -26.28 4.93
C ALA A 249 -24.22 -26.40 6.39
N ARG A 250 -23.07 -25.80 6.76
CA ARG A 250 -22.62 -25.72 8.15
C ARG A 250 -23.56 -24.91 9.02
N ALA A 251 -24.02 -23.75 8.52
CA ALA A 251 -25.02 -22.94 9.22
C ALA A 251 -26.36 -23.66 9.43
N ALA A 252 -26.70 -24.61 8.55
CA ALA A 252 -27.87 -25.47 8.67
C ALA A 252 -27.65 -26.74 9.50
N GLY A 253 -26.47 -26.88 10.17
CA GLY A 253 -26.17 -28.01 11.05
C GLY A 253 -26.02 -29.35 10.34
N LYS A 254 -25.59 -29.36 9.07
CA LYS A 254 -25.40 -30.62 8.31
C LYS A 254 -24.05 -31.26 8.68
N ASP A 255 -23.99 -32.59 8.50
CA ASP A 255 -22.81 -33.40 8.64
C ASP A 255 -21.75 -33.08 7.57
N GLU A 256 -20.47 -33.39 7.82
CA GLU A 256 -19.34 -33.06 6.94
C GLU A 256 -19.47 -33.69 5.54
N ASP A 257 -20.01 -34.91 5.44
CA ASP A 257 -20.22 -35.56 4.13
C ASP A 257 -21.28 -34.83 3.28
N THR A 258 -22.38 -34.42 3.91
CA THR A 258 -23.39 -33.59 3.24
C THR A 258 -22.85 -32.20 2.86
N ILE A 259 -21.98 -31.62 3.70
CA ILE A 259 -21.30 -30.33 3.39
C ILE A 259 -20.42 -30.50 2.15
N ALA A 260 -19.58 -31.54 2.11
CA ALA A 260 -18.69 -31.82 1.00
C ALA A 260 -19.46 -32.07 -0.31
N GLN A 261 -20.52 -32.88 -0.26
CA GLN A 261 -21.38 -33.17 -1.42
C GLN A 261 -22.06 -31.91 -1.98
N ARG A 262 -22.59 -31.04 -1.10
CA ARG A 262 -23.22 -29.79 -1.52
C ARG A 262 -22.22 -28.81 -2.10
N ALA A 263 -21.00 -28.75 -1.54
CA ALA A 263 -19.93 -27.94 -2.04
C ALA A 263 -19.51 -28.38 -3.45
N ALA A 264 -19.27 -29.69 -3.66
CA ALA A 264 -18.93 -30.25 -4.96
C ALA A 264 -20.02 -30.00 -6.01
N ALA A 265 -21.31 -30.30 -5.67
CA ALA A 265 -22.42 -30.05 -6.57
C ALA A 265 -22.63 -28.57 -6.92
N ALA A 266 -22.26 -27.66 -6.02
CA ALA A 266 -22.31 -26.22 -6.28
C ALA A 266 -21.17 -25.78 -7.18
N ALA A 267 -19.98 -26.34 -7.00
CA ALA A 267 -18.83 -26.09 -7.87
C ALA A 267 -19.10 -26.53 -9.31
N ASP A 268 -19.63 -27.73 -9.53
CA ASP A 268 -19.90 -28.29 -10.85
C ASP A 268 -20.90 -27.45 -11.67
N ARG A 269 -21.83 -26.79 -10.99
CA ARG A 269 -22.84 -25.92 -11.62
C ARG A 269 -22.42 -24.48 -11.76
N ALA A 270 -21.29 -24.11 -11.19
CA ALA A 270 -20.85 -22.73 -11.13
C ALA A 270 -20.37 -22.23 -12.50
N VAL A 271 -20.98 -21.16 -12.98
CA VAL A 271 -20.56 -20.43 -14.17
C VAL A 271 -20.21 -19.00 -13.79
N PRO A 272 -19.10 -18.45 -14.27
CA PRO A 272 -18.76 -17.06 -14.02
C PRO A 272 -19.85 -16.10 -14.50
N LYS A 273 -20.11 -15.05 -13.75
CA LYS A 273 -21.02 -14.00 -14.21
C LYS A 273 -20.49 -13.41 -15.52
N PRO A 274 -21.35 -13.09 -16.51
CA PRO A 274 -20.92 -12.53 -17.80
C PRO A 274 -20.01 -11.29 -17.69
N ARG A 275 -20.20 -10.51 -16.63
CA ARG A 275 -19.40 -9.31 -16.32
C ARG A 275 -18.15 -9.59 -15.48
N ALA A 276 -17.91 -10.84 -15.04
CA ALA A 276 -16.68 -11.19 -14.34
C ALA A 276 -15.48 -10.87 -15.25
N GLN A 277 -14.47 -10.21 -14.72
CA GLN A 277 -13.35 -9.70 -15.51
C GLN A 277 -12.02 -10.21 -14.98
N ARG A 278 -11.08 -10.40 -15.88
CA ARG A 278 -9.68 -10.64 -15.56
C ARG A 278 -8.78 -9.67 -16.32
N ASN A 279 -7.73 -9.21 -15.67
CA ASN A 279 -6.74 -8.32 -16.29
C ASN A 279 -5.58 -9.15 -16.81
N PHE A 280 -5.15 -8.91 -18.06
CA PHE A 280 -4.02 -9.63 -18.67
C PHE A 280 -2.65 -9.07 -18.28
N THR A 281 -2.61 -7.84 -17.72
CA THR A 281 -1.36 -7.23 -17.26
C THR A 281 -1.02 -7.65 -15.84
N ASP A 282 -2.04 -7.75 -14.99
CA ASP A 282 -1.95 -8.24 -13.61
C ASP A 282 -3.20 -9.08 -13.30
N PRO A 283 -3.12 -10.41 -13.51
CA PRO A 283 -4.26 -11.32 -13.36
C PRO A 283 -4.82 -11.41 -11.93
N ASP A 284 -4.03 -11.03 -10.92
CA ASP A 284 -4.44 -11.10 -9.51
C ASP A 284 -5.21 -9.86 -9.08
N SER A 285 -5.06 -8.75 -9.81
CA SER A 285 -5.82 -7.53 -9.53
C SER A 285 -7.33 -7.70 -9.79
N ARG A 286 -8.14 -6.98 -9.04
CA ARG A 286 -9.61 -6.98 -9.18
C ARG A 286 -10.14 -5.57 -9.32
N ILE A 287 -11.27 -5.45 -10.03
CA ILE A 287 -11.99 -4.18 -10.09
C ILE A 287 -12.62 -3.90 -8.73
N MET A 288 -12.20 -2.80 -8.13
CA MET A 288 -12.74 -2.32 -6.86
C MET A 288 -13.11 -0.84 -6.97
N LYS A 289 -14.09 -0.44 -6.17
CA LYS A 289 -14.46 0.97 -6.01
C LYS A 289 -13.42 1.67 -5.14
N THR A 290 -12.78 2.71 -5.66
CA THR A 290 -11.78 3.51 -4.96
C THR A 290 -12.45 4.63 -4.14
N ALA A 291 -11.70 5.28 -3.26
CA ALA A 291 -12.21 6.31 -2.36
C ALA A 291 -12.79 7.54 -3.10
N ASP A 292 -12.31 7.81 -4.31
CA ASP A 292 -12.82 8.85 -5.21
C ASP A 292 -14.11 8.46 -5.95
N GLY A 293 -14.66 7.27 -5.66
CA GLY A 293 -15.87 6.74 -6.28
C GLY A 293 -15.66 6.08 -7.64
N SER A 294 -14.47 6.15 -8.22
CA SER A 294 -14.13 5.48 -9.48
C SER A 294 -13.92 3.98 -9.30
N PHE A 295 -13.91 3.24 -10.42
CA PHE A 295 -13.56 1.81 -10.44
C PHE A 295 -12.19 1.63 -11.09
N ALA A 296 -11.29 0.92 -10.40
CA ALA A 296 -9.95 0.62 -10.89
C ALA A 296 -9.54 -0.81 -10.57
N GLN A 297 -8.52 -1.31 -11.27
CA GLN A 297 -7.84 -2.55 -10.90
C GLN A 297 -7.04 -2.27 -9.61
N CYS A 298 -7.41 -2.95 -8.55
CA CYS A 298 -6.87 -2.70 -7.21
C CYS A 298 -6.58 -4.01 -6.48
N PHE A 299 -5.81 -3.86 -5.42
CA PHE A 299 -5.75 -4.75 -4.26
C PHE A 299 -6.39 -4.08 -3.06
N ASN A 300 -6.80 -4.87 -2.09
CA ASN A 300 -7.32 -4.41 -0.82
C ASN A 300 -6.23 -4.52 0.23
N ALA A 301 -5.73 -3.38 0.66
CA ALA A 301 -4.67 -3.26 1.66
C ALA A 301 -5.29 -3.03 3.03
N GLN A 302 -4.90 -3.84 4.00
CA GLN A 302 -5.40 -3.83 5.36
C GLN A 302 -4.27 -3.49 6.33
N ALA A 303 -4.58 -2.81 7.42
CA ALA A 303 -3.64 -2.56 8.51
C ALA A 303 -4.34 -2.56 9.87
N VAL A 304 -3.67 -3.10 10.87
CA VAL A 304 -3.99 -2.90 12.28
C VAL A 304 -2.97 -1.95 12.87
N VAL A 305 -3.44 -0.87 13.46
CA VAL A 305 -2.61 0.24 13.93
C VAL A 305 -2.79 0.43 15.44
N ASP A 306 -1.70 0.51 16.18
CA ASP A 306 -1.68 0.91 17.60
C ASP A 306 -2.00 2.40 17.76
N ALA A 307 -2.75 2.75 18.78
CA ALA A 307 -3.30 4.10 18.93
C ALA A 307 -2.29 5.15 19.40
N ASP A 308 -1.30 4.76 20.20
CA ASP A 308 -0.48 5.73 20.93
C ASP A 308 0.63 6.31 20.04
N HIS A 309 1.34 5.47 19.30
CA HIS A 309 2.41 5.90 18.40
C HIS A 309 2.10 5.62 16.93
N GLN A 310 0.87 5.17 16.62
CA GLN A 310 0.42 4.85 15.27
C GLN A 310 1.31 3.80 14.55
N VAL A 311 1.90 2.89 15.34
CA VAL A 311 2.69 1.78 14.81
C VAL A 311 1.76 0.76 14.17
N ILE A 312 2.08 0.34 12.96
CA ILE A 312 1.37 -0.73 12.27
C ILE A 312 1.83 -2.06 12.89
N ILE A 313 0.89 -2.83 13.44
CA ILE A 313 1.17 -4.10 14.12
C ILE A 313 0.81 -5.34 13.28
N ALA A 314 -0.02 -5.16 12.26
CA ALA A 314 -0.33 -6.19 11.27
C ALA A 314 -0.68 -5.55 9.94
N THR A 315 -0.31 -6.22 8.85
CA THR A 315 -0.60 -5.81 7.46
C THR A 315 -1.09 -6.99 6.65
N GLU A 316 -1.95 -6.73 5.68
CA GLU A 316 -2.36 -7.69 4.67
C GLU A 316 -2.63 -6.97 3.34
N LEU A 317 -2.27 -7.61 2.24
CA LEU A 317 -2.73 -7.21 0.92
C LEU A 317 -3.44 -8.39 0.27
N ASN A 318 -4.70 -8.23 -0.08
CA ASN A 318 -5.47 -9.26 -0.76
C ASN A 318 -6.23 -8.71 -1.98
N ASN A 319 -6.85 -9.59 -2.74
CA ASN A 319 -7.62 -9.22 -3.92
C ASN A 319 -9.14 -9.32 -3.72
N CYS A 320 -9.59 -9.40 -2.48
CA CYS A 320 -11.00 -9.39 -2.12
C CYS A 320 -11.48 -7.95 -1.91
N ALA A 321 -12.56 -7.56 -2.57
CA ALA A 321 -13.11 -6.21 -2.41
C ALA A 321 -13.80 -5.99 -1.05
N ALA A 322 -14.24 -7.06 -0.38
CA ALA A 322 -14.89 -7.01 0.91
C ALA A 322 -13.87 -7.04 2.06
N ASP A 323 -13.99 -6.10 3.00
CA ASP A 323 -13.08 -5.98 4.15
C ASP A 323 -13.40 -7.04 5.22
N SER A 324 -14.64 -7.57 5.23
CA SER A 324 -15.10 -8.54 6.23
C SER A 324 -14.25 -9.80 6.35
N GLN A 325 -13.64 -10.25 5.25
CA GLN A 325 -12.82 -11.47 5.26
C GLN A 325 -11.49 -11.30 6.00
N SER A 326 -11.00 -10.07 6.11
CA SER A 326 -9.71 -9.77 6.76
C SER A 326 -9.79 -9.60 8.27
N PHE A 327 -10.99 -9.54 8.87
CA PHE A 327 -11.13 -9.25 10.30
C PHE A 327 -10.39 -10.25 11.20
N THR A 328 -10.78 -11.52 11.15
CA THR A 328 -10.17 -12.56 12.00
C THR A 328 -8.69 -12.79 11.67
N PRO A 329 -8.28 -12.94 10.39
CA PRO A 329 -6.86 -13.10 10.05
C PRO A 329 -5.99 -11.95 10.57
N MET A 330 -6.44 -10.71 10.45
CA MET A 330 -5.69 -9.52 10.89
C MET A 330 -5.56 -9.44 12.42
N MET A 331 -6.62 -9.80 13.17
CA MET A 331 -6.54 -9.83 14.63
C MET A 331 -5.58 -10.93 15.12
N GLU A 332 -5.63 -12.11 14.51
CA GLU A 332 -4.70 -13.19 14.82
C GLU A 332 -3.25 -12.89 14.42
N GLN A 333 -3.06 -12.20 13.29
CA GLN A 333 -1.74 -11.73 12.88
C GLN A 333 -1.18 -10.69 13.85
N ALA A 334 -2.00 -9.72 14.27
CA ALA A 334 -1.60 -8.74 15.28
C ALA A 334 -1.16 -9.42 16.57
N ARG A 335 -1.90 -10.46 17.03
CA ARG A 335 -1.54 -11.25 18.20
C ARG A 335 -0.23 -12.02 18.01
N ARG A 336 -0.04 -12.66 16.84
CA ARG A 336 1.22 -13.38 16.55
C ARG A 336 2.42 -12.45 16.51
N ASN A 337 2.28 -11.32 15.83
CA ASN A 337 3.37 -10.36 15.65
C ASN A 337 3.78 -9.68 16.95
N THR A 338 2.84 -9.47 17.88
CA THR A 338 3.12 -8.73 19.13
C THR A 338 3.26 -9.64 20.34
N GLY A 339 2.92 -10.93 20.25
CA GLY A 339 2.86 -11.86 21.39
C GLY A 339 1.82 -11.46 22.46
N ARG A 340 1.05 -10.39 22.24
CA ARG A 340 0.11 -9.79 23.19
C ARG A 340 -1.22 -9.50 22.51
N VAL A 341 -2.23 -9.15 23.28
CA VAL A 341 -3.57 -8.78 22.77
C VAL A 341 -3.94 -7.36 23.15
N PRO A 342 -4.64 -6.62 22.29
CA PRO A 342 -5.08 -5.27 22.62
C PRO A 342 -6.22 -5.28 23.64
N THR A 343 -6.28 -4.26 24.50
CA THR A 343 -7.41 -4.07 25.41
C THR A 343 -8.68 -3.75 24.64
N GLN A 344 -8.59 -2.93 23.57
CA GLN A 344 -9.73 -2.54 22.75
C GLN A 344 -9.36 -2.54 21.27
N ALA A 345 -10.20 -3.14 20.41
CA ALA A 345 -10.03 -3.18 18.97
C ALA A 345 -11.24 -2.51 18.26
N LEU A 346 -10.93 -1.60 17.34
CA LEU A 346 -11.88 -0.77 16.62
C LEU A 346 -11.90 -1.15 15.14
N ALA A 347 -13.09 -1.35 14.55
CA ALA A 347 -13.23 -1.63 13.13
C ALA A 347 -14.45 -0.89 12.55
N ASP A 348 -14.41 -0.62 11.25
CA ASP A 348 -15.52 0.05 10.57
C ASP A 348 -16.67 -0.89 10.21
N ALA A 349 -17.70 -0.34 9.53
CA ALA A 349 -18.88 -1.10 9.14
C ALA A 349 -18.62 -2.15 8.05
N GLY A 350 -17.52 -2.04 7.31
CA GLY A 350 -17.10 -3.03 6.31
C GLY A 350 -16.77 -4.38 6.92
N TYR A 351 -16.40 -4.40 8.20
CA TYR A 351 -16.09 -5.63 8.94
C TYR A 351 -17.31 -6.21 9.68
N CYS A 352 -18.45 -5.53 9.71
CA CYS A 352 -19.62 -6.00 10.44
C CYS A 352 -20.40 -7.07 9.69
N SER A 353 -19.98 -8.31 9.83
CA SER A 353 -20.71 -9.50 9.41
C SER A 353 -21.13 -10.33 10.64
N GLN A 354 -22.11 -11.23 10.49
CA GLN A 354 -22.50 -12.14 11.57
C GLN A 354 -21.29 -12.98 12.04
N ALA A 355 -20.56 -13.56 11.08
CA ALA A 355 -19.37 -14.37 11.36
C ALA A 355 -18.29 -13.57 12.14
N ASN A 356 -18.05 -12.32 11.78
CA ASN A 356 -17.07 -11.49 12.47
C ASN A 356 -17.52 -11.06 13.87
N LEU A 357 -18.81 -10.85 14.08
CA LEU A 357 -19.36 -10.56 15.41
C LEU A 357 -19.26 -11.78 16.33
N GLU A 358 -19.47 -12.99 15.80
CA GLU A 358 -19.26 -14.25 16.52
C GLU A 358 -17.77 -14.48 16.81
N ALA A 359 -16.90 -14.23 15.83
CA ALA A 359 -15.45 -14.28 16.02
C ALA A 359 -14.99 -13.28 17.10
N ALA A 360 -15.47 -12.04 17.04
CA ALA A 360 -15.19 -11.02 18.04
C ALA A 360 -15.64 -11.45 19.45
N ALA A 361 -16.81 -12.07 19.58
CA ALA A 361 -17.28 -12.61 20.85
C ALA A 361 -16.37 -13.73 21.38
N LYS A 362 -15.93 -14.65 20.51
CA LYS A 362 -14.98 -15.71 20.85
C LYS A 362 -13.62 -15.16 21.27
N LEU A 363 -13.10 -14.18 20.51
CA LEU A 363 -11.84 -13.50 20.85
C LEU A 363 -11.95 -12.71 22.16
N THR A 364 -13.09 -12.07 22.42
CA THR A 364 -13.33 -11.41 23.72
C THR A 364 -13.32 -12.41 24.87
N ALA A 365 -13.97 -13.57 24.69
CA ALA A 365 -13.99 -14.61 25.72
C ALA A 365 -12.59 -15.24 25.96
N ARG A 366 -11.78 -15.40 24.92
CA ARG A 366 -10.44 -15.98 24.99
C ARG A 366 -9.40 -15.01 25.54
N ASP A 367 -9.39 -13.78 25.03
CA ASP A 367 -8.29 -12.81 25.17
C ASP A 367 -8.66 -11.60 26.05
N GLY A 368 -9.94 -11.40 26.35
CA GLY A 368 -10.42 -10.21 27.06
C GLY A 368 -10.50 -8.94 26.22
N THR A 369 -10.16 -8.99 24.92
CA THR A 369 -10.20 -7.82 24.03
C THR A 369 -11.61 -7.31 23.84
N GLU A 370 -11.83 -6.03 24.05
CA GLU A 370 -13.10 -5.37 23.78
C GLU A 370 -13.21 -4.94 22.32
N PHE A 371 -14.15 -5.49 21.56
CA PHE A 371 -14.38 -5.09 20.17
C PHE A 371 -15.46 -4.02 20.04
N LEU A 372 -15.20 -3.00 19.21
CA LEU A 372 -16.13 -1.95 18.81
C LEU A 372 -16.18 -1.91 17.27
N ILE A 373 -17.18 -2.56 16.67
CA ILE A 373 -17.37 -2.67 15.22
C ILE A 373 -18.65 -1.93 14.85
N ALA A 374 -18.58 -0.96 13.93
CA ALA A 374 -19.76 -0.21 13.51
C ALA A 374 -20.77 -1.14 12.83
N PRO A 375 -22.06 -1.19 13.25
CA PRO A 375 -23.04 -2.13 12.70
C PRO A 375 -23.62 -1.71 11.35
N GLY A 376 -23.23 -0.56 10.82
CA GLY A 376 -23.70 0.03 9.57
C GLY A 376 -23.67 1.56 9.64
N ARG A 377 -23.91 2.21 8.51
CA ARG A 377 -24.14 3.66 8.46
C ARG A 377 -25.63 3.90 8.76
N LEU A 378 -25.89 4.87 9.60
CA LEU A 378 -27.26 5.41 9.73
C LEU A 378 -27.66 6.04 8.39
N GLY A 379 -28.93 5.89 8.01
CA GLY A 379 -29.50 6.58 6.87
C GLY A 379 -29.33 8.11 7.02
N ARG A 380 -29.39 8.82 5.91
CA ARG A 380 -29.17 10.28 5.91
C ARG A 380 -30.18 11.03 6.78
N ASP A 381 -31.38 10.45 6.92
CA ASP A 381 -32.51 11.01 7.66
C ASP A 381 -32.77 10.28 9.00
N GLU A 382 -31.93 9.30 9.36
CA GLU A 382 -32.05 8.59 10.64
C GLU A 382 -31.33 9.36 11.75
N SER A 383 -32.07 9.77 12.75
CA SER A 383 -31.49 10.33 13.98
C SER A 383 -30.73 9.27 14.76
N VAL A 384 -29.60 9.63 15.34
CA VAL A 384 -28.86 8.72 16.22
C VAL A 384 -29.74 8.36 17.41
N PRO A 385 -30.08 7.08 17.62
CA PRO A 385 -30.91 6.68 18.74
C PRO A 385 -30.24 7.08 20.07
N PRO A 386 -31.01 7.43 21.11
CA PRO A 386 -30.47 7.86 22.38
C PRO A 386 -29.61 6.78 23.05
N ALA A 387 -28.77 7.19 23.98
CA ALA A 387 -27.95 6.24 24.75
C ALA A 387 -28.85 5.22 25.47
N PRO A 388 -28.49 3.92 25.38
CA PRO A 388 -29.33 2.89 25.98
C PRO A 388 -29.30 2.98 27.51
N ARG A 389 -30.46 2.83 28.12
CA ARG A 389 -30.64 2.78 29.57
C ARG A 389 -31.15 1.39 30.00
N GLY A 390 -30.91 1.01 31.24
CA GLY A 390 -31.41 -0.23 31.84
C GLY A 390 -30.65 -1.50 31.43
N ARG A 391 -31.21 -2.66 31.89
CA ARG A 391 -30.64 -3.99 31.67
C ARG A 391 -30.60 -4.35 30.17
N ILE A 392 -29.58 -5.12 29.77
CA ILE A 392 -29.48 -5.64 28.40
C ILE A 392 -30.58 -6.68 28.18
N PRO A 393 -31.46 -6.50 27.17
CA PRO A 393 -32.44 -7.53 26.80
C PRO A 393 -31.74 -8.82 26.37
N LYS A 394 -32.34 -9.98 26.72
CA LYS A 394 -31.75 -11.30 26.44
C LYS A 394 -31.86 -11.71 24.96
N ASP A 395 -32.81 -11.16 24.21
CA ASP A 395 -33.14 -11.57 22.86
C ASP A 395 -32.48 -10.71 21.76
N LEU A 396 -31.44 -9.97 22.09
CA LEU A 396 -30.73 -9.14 21.12
C LEU A 396 -29.77 -9.98 20.27
N THR A 397 -29.80 -9.75 18.96
CA THR A 397 -28.79 -10.27 18.05
C THR A 397 -27.41 -9.65 18.35
N LEU A 398 -26.32 -10.32 17.97
CA LEU A 398 -24.96 -9.79 18.16
C LEU A 398 -24.80 -8.39 17.54
N LYS A 399 -25.41 -8.15 16.38
CA LYS A 399 -25.41 -6.85 15.71
C LYS A 399 -26.13 -5.77 16.55
N GLN A 400 -27.27 -6.10 17.14
CA GLN A 400 -28.01 -5.20 18.03
C GLN A 400 -27.25 -4.94 19.33
N LEU A 401 -26.59 -5.96 19.89
CA LEU A 401 -25.72 -5.83 21.06
C LEU A 401 -24.56 -4.88 20.77
N MET A 402 -23.90 -5.04 19.62
CA MET A 402 -22.81 -4.16 19.19
C MET A 402 -23.32 -2.72 18.97
N ALA A 403 -24.47 -2.55 18.31
CA ALA A 403 -25.10 -1.24 18.14
C ALA A 403 -25.45 -0.58 19.48
N ARG A 404 -25.95 -1.36 20.45
CA ARG A 404 -26.20 -0.88 21.82
C ARG A 404 -24.92 -0.46 22.52
N LYS A 405 -23.86 -1.27 22.44
CA LYS A 405 -22.54 -1.00 23.04
C LYS A 405 -21.95 0.31 22.51
N LEU A 406 -21.97 0.54 21.20
CA LEU A 406 -21.47 1.77 20.59
C LEU A 406 -22.25 3.04 20.96
N ARG A 407 -23.50 2.92 21.39
CA ARG A 407 -24.33 4.04 21.85
C ARG A 407 -24.08 4.40 23.32
N THR A 408 -23.42 3.56 24.10
CA THR A 408 -23.01 3.91 25.48
C THR A 408 -22.00 5.05 25.46
N LYS A 409 -21.87 5.79 26.57
CA LYS A 409 -20.88 6.88 26.71
C LYS A 409 -19.46 6.36 26.43
N ALA A 410 -19.09 5.21 27.01
CA ALA A 410 -17.79 4.59 26.83
C ALA A 410 -17.57 4.10 25.38
N GLY A 411 -18.55 3.38 24.80
CA GLY A 411 -18.46 2.90 23.43
C GLY A 411 -18.35 4.02 22.40
N LYS A 412 -19.15 5.08 22.56
CA LYS A 412 -19.09 6.27 21.70
C LYS A 412 -17.72 6.97 21.79
N ALA A 413 -17.20 7.17 22.99
CA ALA A 413 -15.88 7.80 23.22
C ALA A 413 -14.73 6.93 22.68
N GLY A 414 -14.79 5.60 22.90
CA GLY A 414 -13.82 4.65 22.35
C GLY A 414 -13.80 4.65 20.83
N TYR A 415 -14.96 4.50 20.21
CA TYR A 415 -15.08 4.41 18.76
C TYR A 415 -14.74 5.72 18.01
N ALA A 416 -15.01 6.88 18.62
CA ALA A 416 -14.69 8.17 18.02
C ALA A 416 -13.19 8.34 17.68
N ARG A 417 -12.31 7.64 18.40
CA ARG A 417 -10.86 7.69 18.16
C ARG A 417 -10.42 6.89 16.91
N ARG A 418 -11.25 5.97 16.37
CA ARG A 418 -10.88 5.09 15.27
C ARG A 418 -10.22 5.84 14.11
N LYS A 419 -10.87 6.88 13.61
CA LYS A 419 -10.37 7.66 12.48
C LYS A 419 -9.03 8.33 12.77
N ALA A 420 -8.87 8.88 13.95
CA ALA A 420 -7.63 9.54 14.38
C ALA A 420 -6.45 8.56 14.51
N ILE A 421 -6.71 7.25 14.64
CA ILE A 421 -5.66 6.22 14.69
C ILE A 421 -5.21 5.83 13.29
N VAL A 422 -6.13 5.52 12.38
CA VAL A 422 -5.80 4.85 11.09
C VAL A 422 -5.66 5.83 9.94
N GLU A 423 -6.50 6.89 9.86
CA GLU A 423 -6.49 7.81 8.72
C GLU A 423 -5.14 8.53 8.52
N PRO A 424 -4.43 8.99 9.58
CA PRO A 424 -3.11 9.58 9.41
C PRO A 424 -2.10 8.60 8.82
N VAL A 425 -2.15 7.31 9.24
CA VAL A 425 -1.26 6.26 8.74
C VAL A 425 -1.45 6.05 7.25
N PHE A 426 -2.68 5.82 6.79
CA PHE A 426 -2.97 5.69 5.36
C PHE A 426 -2.70 6.99 4.59
N GLY A 427 -2.90 8.14 5.21
CA GLY A 427 -2.55 9.44 4.65
C GLY A 427 -1.06 9.57 4.36
N GLN A 428 -0.21 9.19 5.29
CA GLN A 428 1.25 9.22 5.14
C GLN A 428 1.72 8.19 4.10
N ILE A 429 1.21 6.95 4.15
CA ILE A 429 1.48 5.95 3.13
C ILE A 429 1.13 6.49 1.75
N ALA A 430 -0.05 7.10 1.61
CA ALA A 430 -0.49 7.68 0.34
C ALA A 430 0.39 8.85 -0.13
N THR A 431 0.92 9.65 0.79
CA THR A 431 1.80 10.78 0.49
C THR A 431 3.19 10.30 0.09
N LEU A 432 3.78 9.38 0.83
CA LEU A 432 5.14 8.89 0.61
C LEU A 432 5.19 7.88 -0.54
N GLN A 433 4.28 6.93 -0.55
CA GLN A 433 4.32 5.81 -1.49
C GLN A 433 3.31 5.90 -2.63
N GLY A 434 2.36 6.86 -2.56
CA GLY A 434 1.25 6.94 -3.49
C GLY A 434 0.18 5.88 -3.20
N LYS A 435 -0.92 5.93 -3.96
CA LYS A 435 -2.06 5.00 -3.83
C LYS A 435 -1.99 3.86 -4.85
N HIS A 436 -0.80 3.34 -5.14
CA HIS A 436 -0.60 2.28 -6.13
C HIS A 436 0.61 1.43 -5.78
N VAL A 437 0.58 0.15 -6.13
CA VAL A 437 1.72 -0.76 -6.09
C VAL A 437 2.47 -0.71 -7.42
N LEU A 438 3.77 -0.90 -7.37
CA LEU A 438 4.65 -0.89 -8.55
C LEU A 438 4.88 -2.31 -9.09
N LEU A 439 4.83 -3.31 -8.22
CA LEU A 439 5.03 -4.70 -8.58
C LEU A 439 3.72 -5.33 -9.06
N ARG A 440 3.82 -6.36 -9.91
CA ARG A 440 2.69 -7.12 -10.44
C ARG A 440 2.61 -8.49 -9.78
N GLY A 441 1.39 -9.01 -9.68
CA GLY A 441 1.08 -10.24 -8.97
C GLY A 441 0.89 -10.00 -7.48
N LEU A 442 0.02 -10.78 -6.85
CA LEU A 442 -0.40 -10.57 -5.47
C LEU A 442 0.77 -10.70 -4.49
N ASP A 443 1.62 -11.71 -4.65
CA ASP A 443 2.73 -11.96 -3.72
C ASP A 443 3.80 -10.86 -3.78
N ASN A 444 4.14 -10.41 -4.99
CA ASN A 444 5.06 -9.29 -5.15
C ASN A 444 4.47 -7.99 -4.58
N ALA A 445 3.16 -7.76 -4.79
CA ALA A 445 2.47 -6.59 -4.25
C ALA A 445 2.35 -6.65 -2.72
N ARG A 446 2.17 -7.86 -2.13
CA ARG A 446 2.23 -8.08 -0.67
C ARG A 446 3.57 -7.69 -0.10
N SER A 447 4.66 -8.21 -0.66
CA SER A 447 6.00 -7.86 -0.17
C SER A 447 6.29 -6.37 -0.27
N GLU A 448 5.73 -5.69 -1.28
CA GLU A 448 5.83 -4.23 -1.39
C GLU A 448 5.01 -3.51 -0.30
N TRP A 449 3.86 -4.06 0.07
CA TRP A 449 3.00 -3.52 1.13
C TRP A 449 3.55 -3.77 2.53
N ASP A 450 4.16 -4.94 2.75
CA ASP A 450 4.71 -5.37 4.04
C ASP A 450 6.08 -4.76 4.34
N LEU A 451 6.73 -4.08 3.39
CA LEU A 451 7.99 -3.39 3.67
C LEU A 451 7.80 -2.35 4.76
N PRO A 452 8.77 -2.24 5.69
CA PRO A 452 8.62 -1.40 6.87
C PRO A 452 8.15 0.00 6.55
N GLN A 453 6.97 0.33 7.03
CA GLN A 453 6.45 1.69 7.04
C GLN A 453 7.15 2.43 8.18
N PRO A 454 7.68 3.64 7.96
CA PRO A 454 8.33 4.37 9.05
C PRO A 454 7.34 4.55 10.20
N PRO A 455 7.76 4.31 11.45
CA PRO A 455 6.95 4.66 12.60
C PRO A 455 6.61 6.15 12.52
N GLN A 456 5.37 6.48 12.80
CA GLN A 456 4.88 7.83 12.65
C GLN A 456 5.37 8.68 13.80
N THR A 457 6.06 9.76 13.52
CA THR A 457 6.30 10.79 14.52
C THR A 457 4.94 11.34 14.98
N PRO A 458 4.62 11.31 16.28
CA PRO A 458 3.42 11.98 16.76
C PRO A 458 3.50 13.44 16.30
N PRO A 459 2.38 14.07 15.93
CA PRO A 459 2.38 15.49 15.61
C PRO A 459 3.00 16.20 16.82
N THR A 460 4.06 16.95 16.58
CA THR A 460 4.69 17.82 17.59
C THR A 460 3.57 18.53 18.33
N PRO A 461 3.50 18.46 19.68
CA PRO A 461 2.52 19.23 20.41
C PRO A 461 2.64 20.66 19.91
N ARG A 462 1.54 21.23 19.40
CA ARG A 462 1.51 22.63 19.01
C ARG A 462 2.09 23.40 20.17
N SER A 463 3.29 23.93 20.01
CA SER A 463 3.88 24.86 20.95
C SER A 463 2.80 25.89 21.22
N HIS A 464 2.34 25.98 22.46
CA HIS A 464 1.53 27.10 22.90
C HIS A 464 2.27 28.35 22.45
N ARG A 465 1.77 29.03 21.43
CA ARG A 465 2.17 30.40 21.18
C ARG A 465 1.89 31.14 22.48
N PRO A 466 2.89 31.80 23.10
CA PRO A 466 2.64 32.61 24.27
C PRO A 466 1.54 33.61 23.89
N GLY A 467 0.50 33.67 24.70
CA GLY A 467 -0.64 34.53 24.47
C GLY A 467 -0.17 35.97 24.31
N LYS A 468 -0.70 36.62 23.28
CA LYS A 468 -0.55 38.05 23.07
C LYS A 468 -1.00 38.75 24.34
N PRO A 469 -0.21 39.68 24.92
CA PRO A 469 -0.63 40.39 26.12
C PRO A 469 -1.91 41.18 25.86
N PRO A 470 -2.79 41.36 26.85
CA PRO A 470 -4.03 42.09 26.68
C PRO A 470 -3.73 43.57 26.44
N ASN A 471 -4.09 44.08 25.25
CA ASN A 471 -4.08 45.51 24.99
C ASN A 471 -5.18 46.17 25.82
N GLY A 472 -4.74 47.00 26.75
CA GLY A 472 -5.58 47.90 27.52
C GLY A 472 -6.31 48.91 26.62
N HIS A 473 -7.45 49.27 27.10
CA HIS A 473 -8.45 50.18 26.57
C HIS A 473 -7.92 51.49 25.98
N LEU A 474 -8.52 51.86 24.84
CA LEU A 474 -9.00 53.23 24.60
C LEU A 474 -10.11 53.15 23.53
N ARG A 475 -11.33 53.44 23.97
CA ARG A 475 -12.47 53.77 23.09
C ARG A 475 -12.33 55.21 22.55
N PRO A 476 -12.83 55.51 21.36
CA PRO A 476 -13.84 56.55 21.27
C PRO A 476 -15.12 56.10 20.51
N GLN A 477 -16.19 56.78 20.91
CA GLN A 477 -17.57 56.66 20.50
C GLN A 477 -17.79 57.26 19.10
N GLY A 478 -18.84 56.81 18.39
CA GLY A 478 -19.53 57.61 17.36
C GLY A 478 -20.12 56.77 16.26
N ARG A 479 -21.40 56.37 16.38
CA ARG A 479 -22.57 56.54 15.48
C ARG A 479 -22.28 56.61 13.97
N GLN A 480 -22.99 56.01 13.07
CA GLN A 480 -24.40 55.57 12.87
C GLN A 480 -24.52 54.71 11.57
N PRO A 481 -25.68 54.12 11.27
CA PRO A 481 -25.87 53.09 10.27
C PRO A 481 -26.44 53.58 8.93
N ARG A 482 -26.25 52.85 7.84
CA ARG A 482 -27.11 52.90 6.63
C ARG A 482 -26.99 51.59 5.82
N THR A 483 -28.07 50.82 5.80
CA THR A 483 -29.12 50.55 4.80
C THR A 483 -28.69 49.90 3.51
N SER A 484 -29.20 48.68 3.38
CA SER A 484 -29.74 47.90 2.25
C SER A 484 -29.72 48.49 0.84
N SER A 485 -29.40 47.63 -0.12
CA SER A 485 -30.19 47.36 -1.33
C SER A 485 -29.49 46.28 -2.18
N ARG A 486 -30.04 45.30 -2.36
CA ARG A 486 -30.80 44.44 -3.29
C ARG A 486 -30.71 44.88 -4.77
N ALA A 487 -30.32 43.91 -5.57
CA ALA A 487 -30.86 43.48 -6.84
C ALA A 487 -30.12 43.85 -8.15
N LEU A 488 -30.09 42.85 -8.94
CA LEU A 488 -30.31 42.69 -10.39
C LEU A 488 -29.10 42.42 -11.30
N ARG A 489 -29.10 41.13 -11.71
CA ARG A 489 -29.21 40.55 -13.07
C ARG A 489 -28.34 41.09 -14.22
N ALA A 490 -27.75 40.12 -14.81
CA ALA A 490 -27.83 39.65 -16.20
C ALA A 490 -26.60 39.91 -17.09
N ALA A 491 -26.05 38.83 -17.50
CA ALA A 491 -25.79 38.35 -18.87
C ALA A 491 -24.78 39.10 -19.76
N GLN A 492 -23.97 38.31 -20.32
CA GLN A 492 -23.45 38.22 -21.70
C GLN A 492 -21.92 38.29 -21.85
N SER A 493 -21.39 37.12 -22.14
CA SER A 493 -20.70 36.71 -23.39
C SER A 493 -19.33 37.32 -23.72
N ASN A 494 -18.48 36.38 -24.05
CA ASN A 494 -17.43 36.33 -25.05
C ASN A 494 -15.97 36.31 -24.58
N GLY A 495 -15.39 35.12 -24.74
CA GLY A 495 -14.20 34.86 -25.51
C GLY A 495 -12.82 35.00 -24.81
N PRO A 496 -11.93 34.11 -25.08
CA PRO A 496 -10.76 33.90 -24.24
C PRO A 496 -9.54 34.71 -24.68
N THR A 497 -8.82 35.25 -23.71
CA THR A 497 -7.44 35.71 -23.95
C THR A 497 -6.51 34.99 -23.00
N PHE A 498 -5.61 34.23 -23.58
CA PHE A 498 -4.49 33.57 -22.88
C PHE A 498 -3.52 34.63 -22.36
N THR A 499 -3.30 34.65 -21.07
CA THR A 499 -2.10 35.27 -20.49
C THR A 499 -1.44 34.26 -19.58
N ALA A 500 -0.23 33.88 -19.97
CA ALA A 500 0.64 32.99 -19.21
C ALA A 500 1.07 33.70 -17.92
N THR A 501 0.66 33.17 -16.78
CA THR A 501 1.20 33.57 -15.48
C THR A 501 2.18 32.51 -15.03
N THR A 502 3.44 32.86 -15.08
CA THR A 502 4.57 32.09 -14.57
C THR A 502 4.47 32.05 -13.04
N THR A 503 4.05 30.95 -12.49
CA THR A 503 4.07 30.72 -11.04
C THR A 503 5.43 30.14 -10.68
N THR A 504 6.26 30.94 -10.07
CA THR A 504 7.53 30.53 -9.44
C THR A 504 7.21 29.63 -8.26
N HIS A 505 7.50 28.34 -8.40
CA HIS A 505 7.53 27.40 -7.30
C HIS A 505 8.74 27.67 -6.40
N THR A 506 8.47 28.17 -5.22
CA THR A 506 9.43 28.14 -4.11
C THR A 506 9.48 26.70 -3.58
N PRO A 507 10.66 26.06 -3.46
CA PRO A 507 10.76 24.73 -2.87
C PRO A 507 10.41 24.79 -1.37
N PRO A 508 9.70 23.80 -0.82
CA PRO A 508 9.46 23.73 0.62
C PRO A 508 10.78 23.48 1.36
N ALA A 509 10.93 24.15 2.48
CA ALA A 509 12.04 24.03 3.41
C ALA A 509 12.25 22.56 3.83
N PRO A 510 13.50 22.12 4.10
CA PRO A 510 13.76 20.76 4.54
C PRO A 510 13.13 20.53 5.91
N LEU A 511 12.27 19.53 5.99
CA LEU A 511 11.76 18.99 7.25
C LEU A 511 12.92 18.34 7.99
N SER A 512 13.49 19.05 8.95
CA SER A 512 14.35 18.47 9.97
C SER A 512 13.49 17.61 10.89
N ALA A 513 13.42 16.31 10.59
CA ALA A 513 12.88 15.32 11.50
C ALA A 513 13.93 15.04 12.58
N VAL A 514 13.87 15.81 13.65
CA VAL A 514 14.62 15.52 14.87
C VAL A 514 13.91 14.40 15.61
N TRP A 515 14.46 13.21 15.55
CA TRP A 515 14.12 12.11 16.44
C TRP A 515 14.76 12.40 17.79
N PRO A 516 14.03 12.28 18.92
CA PRO A 516 14.63 12.44 20.23
C PRO A 516 15.24 11.10 20.69
N PHE A 517 16.37 10.73 20.13
CA PHE A 517 17.30 9.84 20.81
C PHE A 517 18.50 10.66 21.24
N ARG A 518 18.39 11.29 22.41
CA ARG A 518 19.57 11.65 23.20
C ARG A 518 20.12 10.37 23.79
N THR A 519 21.28 9.97 23.31
CA THR A 519 22.15 9.01 23.96
C THR A 519 22.53 9.53 25.34
N HIS A 520 22.03 8.89 26.39
CA HIS A 520 22.68 8.89 27.69
C HIS A 520 23.14 7.47 27.98
N ALA A 521 24.46 7.36 27.95
CA ALA A 521 25.33 6.54 28.77
C ALA A 521 24.97 5.06 28.96
N SER A 522 25.83 4.24 28.32
CA SER A 522 26.44 3.04 28.94
C SER A 522 25.76 2.52 30.21
N SER A 523 24.93 1.51 30.04
CA SER A 523 24.83 0.42 31.00
C SER A 523 24.72 -0.88 30.21
N GLN A 524 25.74 -1.71 30.39
CA GLN A 524 25.84 -3.07 29.91
C GLN A 524 24.57 -3.83 30.33
N VAL A 525 23.79 -4.24 29.34
CA VAL A 525 22.79 -5.29 29.53
C VAL A 525 23.34 -6.52 28.86
N SER A 526 23.91 -7.40 29.67
CA SER A 526 24.21 -8.77 29.27
C SER A 526 22.89 -9.50 29.06
N PHE A 527 22.71 -10.04 27.90
CA PHE A 527 21.67 -11.03 27.62
C PHE A 527 22.13 -12.41 28.07
N PRO A 528 21.24 -13.24 28.66
CA PRO A 528 21.50 -14.63 28.89
C PRO A 528 21.47 -15.45 27.59
#